data_31312a7cf56ea898cde13a23fd7c2af1
#
_entry.id   31312a7cf56ea898cde13a23fd7c2af1
#
_cell.length_a   1.000
_cell.length_b   1.000
_cell.length_c   1.000
_cell.angle_alpha   90.00
_cell.angle_beta   90.00
_cell.angle_gamma   90.00
#
_symmetry.space_group_name_H-M   'P 1'
#
loop_
_entity.id
_entity.type
_entity.pdbx_description
1 polymer ?
#
loop_
_entity_poly.entity_id
_entity_poly.type
_entity_poly.pdbx_seq_one_letter_code
_entity_poly.pdbx_strand_id
1 'polypeptide(L)'
;LYTSSMDIAKNLIGLAIVPFLAFYFVKDWRELRSMLINFFSYDVQPRAAHILDEIGRTLSAYIQGLGKLSLIAGFCITIGTACLGLEFPYVLGFLALFAETIPVVGPIIGAVPAIFIAYGQSSTDAFHVALFYLVFYQIDANFIMPKVMGKQIDLHPVILIISLLIGAKMFGIVGMLFAVPVAAVYRVLYKELWHESEGEEV
;
A
#
# COMPACT_ATOMS: atom_id res chain seq x y z
N LEU A 1 18.00 18.85 23.33
CA LEU A 1 19.01 18.60 22.26
C LEU A 1 19.52 17.15 22.27
N TYR A 2 19.81 16.54 23.42
CA TYR A 2 20.31 15.16 23.54
C TYR A 2 19.24 14.10 23.18
N THR A 3 17.99 14.31 23.54
CA THR A 3 16.86 13.41 23.18
C THR A 3 16.62 13.38 21.68
N SER A 4 16.69 14.52 21.00
CA SER A 4 16.50 14.61 19.55
C SER A 4 17.57 13.88 18.73
N SER A 5 18.82 13.89 19.16
CA SER A 5 19.92 13.19 18.46
C SER A 5 19.85 11.66 18.65
N MET A 6 19.43 11.19 19.82
CA MET A 6 19.21 9.76 20.07
C MET A 6 18.00 9.23 19.28
N ASP A 7 16.94 10.02 19.14
CA ASP A 7 15.76 9.65 18.36
C ASP A 7 16.05 9.61 16.84
N ILE A 8 16.87 10.55 16.36
CA ILE A 8 17.38 10.53 14.97
C ILE A 8 18.24 9.29 14.73
N ALA A 9 19.16 8.95 15.65
CA ALA A 9 20.01 7.77 15.52
C ALA A 9 19.19 6.47 15.53
N LYS A 10 18.19 6.34 16.40
CA LYS A 10 17.26 5.19 16.43
C LYS A 10 16.49 5.05 15.12
N ASN A 11 15.99 6.15 14.58
CA ASN A 11 15.25 6.15 13.31
C ASN A 11 16.16 5.78 12.12
N LEU A 12 17.41 6.25 12.09
CA LEU A 12 18.38 5.89 11.05
C LEU A 12 18.78 4.41 11.13
N ILE A 13 19.00 3.89 12.34
CA ILE A 13 19.27 2.46 12.54
C ILE A 13 18.07 1.61 12.10
N GLY A 14 16.86 2.02 12.48
CA GLY A 14 15.63 1.35 12.02
C GLY A 14 15.48 1.34 10.51
N LEU A 15 15.78 2.47 9.85
CA LEU A 15 15.72 2.58 8.40
C LEU A 15 16.78 1.71 7.69
N ALA A 16 17.95 1.51 8.30
CA ALA A 16 18.99 0.63 7.74
C ALA A 16 18.70 -0.86 7.98
N ILE A 17 18.06 -1.21 9.10
CA ILE A 17 17.72 -2.60 9.43
C ILE A 17 16.68 -3.17 8.47
N VAL A 18 15.70 -2.37 8.02
CA VAL A 18 14.62 -2.84 7.14
C VAL A 18 15.13 -3.42 5.81
N PRO A 19 15.96 -2.71 5.01
CA PRO A 19 16.49 -3.29 3.78
C PRO A 19 17.45 -4.45 4.03
N PHE A 20 18.19 -4.44 5.14
CA PHE A 20 19.05 -5.55 5.54
C PHE A 20 18.23 -6.81 5.83
N LEU A 21 17.19 -6.71 6.65
CA LEU A 21 16.27 -7.83 6.92
C LEU A 21 15.57 -8.29 5.65
N ALA A 22 15.08 -7.36 4.83
CA ALA A 22 14.43 -7.69 3.56
C ALA A 22 15.36 -8.49 2.64
N PHE A 23 16.64 -8.11 2.56
CA PHE A 23 17.65 -8.85 1.78
C PHE A 23 17.80 -10.29 2.27
N TYR A 24 17.92 -10.50 3.60
CA TYR A 24 18.04 -11.84 4.17
C TYR A 24 16.75 -12.65 4.00
N PHE A 25 15.58 -12.04 4.17
CA PHE A 25 14.30 -12.70 3.91
C PHE A 25 14.18 -13.17 2.46
N VAL A 26 14.62 -12.39 1.50
CA VAL A 26 14.61 -12.79 0.08
C VAL A 26 15.64 -13.88 -0.19
N LYS A 27 16.86 -13.72 0.34
CA LYS A 27 17.95 -14.68 0.14
C LYS A 27 17.63 -16.04 0.72
N ASP A 28 17.14 -16.08 1.95
CA ASP A 28 16.94 -17.31 2.73
C ASP A 28 15.47 -17.76 2.71
N TRP A 29 14.65 -17.22 1.79
CA TRP A 29 13.23 -17.52 1.69
C TRP A 29 12.90 -19.01 1.68
N ARG A 30 13.68 -19.83 0.94
CA ARG A 30 13.44 -21.27 0.86
C ARG A 30 13.64 -21.97 2.20
N GLU A 31 14.65 -21.57 2.94
CA GLU A 31 14.92 -22.13 4.27
C GLU A 31 13.87 -21.70 5.28
N LEU A 32 13.54 -20.40 5.30
CA LEU A 32 12.50 -19.86 6.17
C LEU A 32 11.13 -20.52 5.91
N ARG A 33 10.77 -20.68 4.62
CA ARG A 33 9.55 -21.39 4.24
C ARG A 33 9.56 -22.85 4.73
N SER A 34 10.65 -23.57 4.54
CA SER A 34 10.76 -24.96 5.01
C SER A 34 10.71 -25.07 6.54
N MET A 35 11.34 -24.16 7.26
CA MET A 35 11.26 -24.10 8.72
C MET A 35 9.83 -23.87 9.19
N LEU A 36 9.11 -22.93 8.56
CA LEU A 36 7.71 -22.64 8.89
C LEU A 36 6.81 -23.86 8.64
N ILE A 37 6.98 -24.56 7.52
CA ILE A 37 6.18 -25.74 7.19
C ILE A 37 6.50 -26.89 8.15
N ASN A 38 7.77 -27.11 8.47
CA ASN A 38 8.21 -28.21 9.36
C ASN A 38 7.80 -27.99 10.82
N PHE A 39 7.37 -26.79 11.19
CA PHE A 39 6.79 -26.52 12.51
C PHE A 39 5.43 -27.21 12.71
N PHE A 40 4.74 -27.54 11.62
CA PHE A 40 3.44 -28.21 11.64
C PHE A 40 3.61 -29.74 11.59
N SER A 41 2.62 -30.48 12.11
CA SER A 41 2.54 -31.93 11.99
C SER A 41 2.53 -32.34 10.53
N TYR A 42 3.10 -33.53 10.21
CA TYR A 42 3.24 -34.03 8.84
C TYR A 42 1.94 -33.98 8.03
N ASP A 43 0.82 -34.31 8.66
CA ASP A 43 -0.52 -34.32 8.03
C ASP A 43 -1.02 -32.93 7.62
N VAL A 44 -0.53 -31.87 8.29
CA VAL A 44 -0.94 -30.47 8.06
C VAL A 44 0.04 -29.71 7.15
N GLN A 45 1.24 -30.26 6.95
CA GLN A 45 2.29 -29.60 6.14
C GLN A 45 1.85 -29.22 4.72
N PRO A 46 1.13 -30.08 3.95
CA PRO A 46 0.67 -29.72 2.61
C PRO A 46 -0.27 -28.51 2.62
N ARG A 47 -1.15 -28.44 3.60
CA ARG A 47 -2.08 -27.32 3.79
C ARG A 47 -1.36 -26.04 4.17
N ALA A 48 -0.43 -26.12 5.14
CA ALA A 48 0.40 -24.99 5.54
C ALA A 48 1.23 -24.45 4.36
N ALA A 49 1.78 -25.32 3.52
CA ALA A 49 2.49 -24.93 2.32
C ALA A 49 1.59 -24.20 1.33
N HIS A 50 0.36 -24.68 1.09
CA HIS A 50 -0.62 -24.05 0.21
C HIS A 50 -0.99 -22.66 0.71
N ILE A 51 -1.29 -22.50 1.99
CA ILE A 51 -1.62 -21.22 2.62
C ILE A 51 -0.46 -20.23 2.47
N LEU A 52 0.77 -20.63 2.75
CA LEU A 52 1.96 -19.78 2.59
C LEU A 52 2.16 -19.32 1.14
N ASP A 53 1.94 -20.20 0.18
CA ASP A 53 2.06 -19.88 -1.24
C ASP A 53 0.95 -18.92 -1.70
N GLU A 54 -0.27 -19.07 -1.18
CA GLU A 54 -1.39 -18.16 -1.47
C GLU A 54 -1.17 -16.77 -0.86
N ILE A 55 -0.68 -16.71 0.39
CA ILE A 55 -0.26 -15.44 1.02
C ILE A 55 0.82 -14.77 0.18
N GLY A 56 1.85 -15.52 -0.21
CA GLY A 56 2.96 -15.00 -1.02
C GLY A 56 2.49 -14.45 -2.37
N ARG A 57 1.59 -15.17 -3.06
CA ARG A 57 0.97 -14.71 -4.32
C ARG A 57 0.16 -13.44 -4.14
N THR A 58 -0.69 -13.40 -3.12
CA THR A 58 -1.57 -12.24 -2.82
C THR A 58 -0.75 -11.00 -2.49
N LEU A 59 0.26 -11.13 -1.62
CA LEU A 59 1.14 -10.02 -1.24
C LEU A 59 2.00 -9.54 -2.41
N SER A 60 2.56 -10.46 -3.19
CA SER A 60 3.37 -10.11 -4.38
C SER A 60 2.53 -9.34 -5.41
N ALA A 61 1.33 -9.82 -5.68
CA ALA A 61 0.41 -9.18 -6.59
C ALA A 61 -0.02 -7.78 -6.11
N TYR A 62 -0.27 -7.64 -4.80
CA TYR A 62 -0.57 -6.34 -4.19
C TYR A 62 0.58 -5.33 -4.36
N ILE A 63 1.79 -5.72 -3.97
CA ILE A 63 2.98 -4.84 -4.04
C ILE A 63 3.26 -4.43 -5.49
N GLN A 64 3.19 -5.38 -6.44
CA GLN A 64 3.37 -5.08 -7.86
C GLN A 64 2.27 -4.14 -8.40
N GLY A 65 1.02 -4.39 -8.03
CA GLY A 65 -0.11 -3.53 -8.38
C GLY A 65 0.06 -2.12 -7.84
N LEU A 66 0.38 -2.02 -6.54
CA LEU A 66 0.62 -0.75 -5.87
C LEU A 66 1.76 0.05 -6.52
N GLY A 67 2.90 -0.61 -6.82
CA GLY A 67 4.01 0.04 -7.51
C GLY A 67 3.61 0.59 -8.89
N LYS A 68 2.80 -0.16 -9.66
CA LYS A 68 2.29 0.32 -10.97
C LYS A 68 1.35 1.51 -10.79
N LEU A 69 0.42 1.45 -9.83
CA LEU A 69 -0.51 2.56 -9.54
C LEU A 69 0.26 3.82 -9.14
N SER A 70 1.20 3.69 -8.21
CA SER A 70 2.04 4.80 -7.75
C SER A 70 2.82 5.45 -8.89
N LEU A 71 3.40 4.66 -9.80
CA LEU A 71 4.10 5.19 -10.97
C LEU A 71 3.15 5.91 -11.93
N ILE A 72 1.97 5.35 -12.20
CA ILE A 72 0.96 5.98 -13.06
C ILE A 72 0.48 7.29 -12.43
N ALA A 73 0.14 7.29 -11.15
CA ALA A 73 -0.30 8.48 -10.44
C ALA A 73 0.78 9.56 -10.45
N GLY A 74 2.02 9.23 -10.07
CA GLY A 74 3.13 10.17 -10.09
C GLY A 74 3.36 10.80 -11.46
N PHE A 75 3.31 10.00 -12.53
CA PHE A 75 3.46 10.47 -13.90
C PHE A 75 2.29 11.37 -14.34
N CYS A 76 1.05 10.94 -14.12
CA CYS A 76 -0.13 11.70 -14.50
C CYS A 76 -0.22 13.03 -13.75
N ILE A 77 0.07 13.03 -12.44
CA ILE A 77 0.07 14.24 -11.62
C ILE A 77 1.18 15.20 -12.07
N THR A 78 2.39 14.69 -12.36
CA THR A 78 3.46 15.54 -12.91
C THR A 78 3.02 16.25 -14.19
N ILE A 79 2.50 15.49 -15.16
CA ILE A 79 2.07 16.06 -16.44
C ILE A 79 0.89 17.01 -16.25
N GLY A 80 -0.13 16.61 -15.49
CA GLY A 80 -1.33 17.42 -15.28
C GLY A 80 -1.02 18.75 -14.60
N THR A 81 -0.21 18.74 -13.54
CA THR A 81 0.20 19.97 -12.84
C THR A 81 1.13 20.85 -13.68
N ALA A 82 1.99 20.24 -14.51
CA ALA A 82 2.81 20.98 -15.48
C ALA A 82 1.95 21.66 -16.55
N CYS A 83 0.96 20.95 -17.09
CA CYS A 83 0.02 21.53 -18.08
C CYS A 83 -0.85 22.66 -17.51
N LEU A 84 -1.14 22.60 -16.22
CA LEU A 84 -1.86 23.67 -15.50
C LEU A 84 -0.93 24.85 -15.10
N GLY A 85 0.37 24.77 -15.40
CA GLY A 85 1.32 25.84 -15.12
C GLY A 85 1.69 25.98 -13.64
N LEU A 86 1.53 24.92 -12.83
CA LEU A 86 1.92 24.96 -11.43
C LEU A 86 3.44 25.01 -11.27
N GLU A 87 3.87 25.67 -10.21
CA GLU A 87 5.25 25.56 -9.73
C GLU A 87 5.50 24.16 -9.17
N PHE A 88 6.70 23.64 -9.39
CA PHE A 88 7.19 22.35 -8.87
C PHE A 88 6.39 21.09 -9.28
N PRO A 89 5.97 20.91 -10.56
CA PRO A 89 5.17 19.77 -10.98
C PRO A 89 5.85 18.42 -10.70
N TYR A 90 7.20 18.34 -10.82
CA TYR A 90 7.97 17.13 -10.51
C TYR A 90 7.91 16.76 -9.02
N VAL A 91 7.91 17.76 -8.13
CA VAL A 91 7.79 17.53 -6.68
C VAL A 91 6.40 17.04 -6.33
N LEU A 92 5.36 17.60 -6.96
CA LEU A 92 3.98 17.17 -6.77
C LEU A 92 3.76 15.74 -7.28
N GLY A 93 4.30 15.39 -8.44
CA GLY A 93 4.25 14.03 -8.95
C GLY A 93 5.02 13.03 -8.09
N PHE A 94 6.20 13.42 -7.60
CA PHE A 94 6.96 12.58 -6.67
C PHE A 94 6.23 12.37 -5.35
N LEU A 95 5.61 13.41 -4.80
CA LEU A 95 4.77 13.30 -3.61
C LEU A 95 3.58 12.37 -3.86
N ALA A 96 2.89 12.52 -5.01
CA ALA A 96 1.77 11.66 -5.39
C ALA A 96 2.18 10.19 -5.53
N LEU A 97 3.37 9.91 -6.09
CA LEU A 97 3.92 8.55 -6.19
C LEU A 97 4.00 7.87 -4.82
N PHE A 98 4.51 8.56 -3.81
CA PHE A 98 4.59 7.99 -2.46
C PHE A 98 3.25 8.02 -1.73
N ALA A 99 2.46 9.06 -1.90
CA ALA A 99 1.15 9.18 -1.28
C ALA A 99 0.21 8.05 -1.71
N GLU A 100 0.27 7.65 -2.98
CA GLU A 100 -0.55 6.57 -3.56
C GLU A 100 -0.33 5.21 -2.89
N THR A 101 0.79 5.03 -2.17
CA THR A 101 1.02 3.79 -1.40
C THR A 101 0.04 3.60 -0.24
N ILE A 102 -0.69 4.64 0.16
CA ILE A 102 -1.70 4.58 1.22
C ILE A 102 -3.08 4.75 0.58
N PRO A 103 -3.85 3.67 0.35
CA PRO A 103 -5.17 3.75 -0.26
C PRO A 103 -6.08 4.71 0.51
N VAL A 104 -6.97 5.41 -0.21
CA VAL A 104 -7.94 6.40 0.32
C VAL A 104 -7.29 7.68 0.86
N VAL A 105 -6.20 7.59 1.59
CA VAL A 105 -5.51 8.74 2.21
C VAL A 105 -4.54 9.40 1.24
N GLY A 106 -3.90 8.60 0.37
CA GLY A 106 -2.93 9.06 -0.62
C GLY A 106 -3.44 10.18 -1.52
N PRO A 107 -4.61 10.04 -2.14
CA PRO A 107 -5.23 11.09 -2.93
C PRO A 107 -5.32 12.45 -2.22
N ILE A 108 -5.68 12.44 -0.94
CA ILE A 108 -5.81 13.65 -0.13
C ILE A 108 -4.43 14.26 0.15
N ILE A 109 -3.45 13.42 0.52
CA ILE A 109 -2.07 13.85 0.78
C ILE A 109 -1.45 14.48 -0.48
N GLY A 110 -1.73 13.92 -1.66
CA GLY A 110 -1.22 14.46 -2.93
C GLY A 110 -1.91 15.75 -3.36
N ALA A 111 -3.24 15.85 -3.18
CA ALA A 111 -4.04 16.98 -3.64
C ALA A 111 -3.84 18.24 -2.78
N VAL A 112 -3.78 18.10 -1.46
CA VAL A 112 -3.74 19.25 -0.54
C VAL A 112 -2.56 20.20 -0.82
N PRO A 113 -1.30 19.73 -0.89
CA PRO A 113 -0.17 20.62 -1.19
C PRO A 113 -0.28 21.27 -2.58
N ALA A 114 -0.75 20.53 -3.58
CA ALA A 114 -0.92 21.04 -4.94
C ALA A 114 -1.92 22.19 -5.00
N ILE A 115 -3.06 22.05 -4.31
CA ILE A 115 -4.09 23.08 -4.21
C ILE A 115 -3.56 24.31 -3.46
N PHE A 116 -2.77 24.13 -2.39
CA PHE A 116 -2.16 25.25 -1.67
C PHE A 116 -1.15 26.01 -2.52
N ILE A 117 -0.31 25.33 -3.29
CA ILE A 117 0.65 25.96 -4.22
C ILE A 117 -0.13 26.76 -5.29
N ALA A 118 -1.15 26.14 -5.89
CA ALA A 118 -2.00 26.81 -6.87
C ALA A 118 -2.71 28.03 -6.30
N TYR A 119 -3.20 27.95 -5.07
CA TYR A 119 -3.84 29.08 -4.38
C TYR A 119 -2.89 30.27 -4.16
N GLY A 120 -1.60 29.98 -3.93
CA GLY A 120 -0.57 31.00 -3.87
C GLY A 120 -0.33 31.74 -5.20
N GLN A 121 -0.61 31.09 -6.34
CA GLN A 121 -0.55 31.70 -7.66
C GLN A 121 -1.85 32.47 -7.99
N SER A 122 -2.99 31.82 -7.88
CA SER A 122 -4.31 32.41 -8.13
C SER A 122 -5.44 31.51 -7.57
N SER A 123 -6.52 32.11 -7.11
CA SER A 123 -7.72 31.37 -6.70
C SER A 123 -8.34 30.56 -7.84
N THR A 124 -8.20 31.04 -9.09
CA THR A 124 -8.68 30.34 -10.30
C THR A 124 -7.84 29.09 -10.54
N ASP A 125 -6.53 29.17 -10.38
CA ASP A 125 -5.63 28.01 -10.56
C ASP A 125 -5.88 26.95 -9.49
N ALA A 126 -6.12 27.36 -8.23
CA ALA A 126 -6.52 26.44 -7.17
C ALA A 126 -7.78 25.64 -7.52
N PHE A 127 -8.78 26.30 -8.13
CA PHE A 127 -10.00 25.63 -8.58
C PHE A 127 -9.71 24.62 -9.71
N HIS A 128 -8.92 25.01 -10.71
CA HIS A 128 -8.55 24.09 -11.81
C HIS A 128 -7.76 22.89 -11.31
N VAL A 129 -6.84 23.10 -10.38
CA VAL A 129 -6.05 22.01 -9.78
C VAL A 129 -6.93 21.09 -8.95
N ALA A 130 -7.81 21.62 -8.12
CA ALA A 130 -8.76 20.82 -7.35
C ALA A 130 -9.66 19.97 -8.26
N LEU A 131 -10.17 20.56 -9.35
CA LEU A 131 -10.97 19.85 -10.35
C LEU A 131 -10.16 18.75 -11.07
N PHE A 132 -8.90 19.06 -11.44
CA PHE A 132 -8.01 18.07 -12.06
C PHE A 132 -7.77 16.86 -11.15
N TYR A 133 -7.44 17.09 -9.87
CA TYR A 133 -7.25 16.01 -8.91
C TYR A 133 -8.53 15.20 -8.71
N LEU A 134 -9.68 15.86 -8.59
CA LEU A 134 -10.97 15.18 -8.46
C LEU A 134 -11.25 14.27 -9.66
N VAL A 135 -11.07 14.77 -10.88
CA VAL A 135 -11.28 14.00 -12.12
C VAL A 135 -10.26 12.86 -12.21
N PHE A 136 -8.98 13.15 -11.95
CA PHE A 136 -7.93 12.14 -11.99
C PHE A 136 -8.23 10.97 -11.03
N TYR A 137 -8.55 11.26 -9.77
CA TYR A 137 -8.84 10.20 -8.80
C TYR A 137 -10.15 9.46 -9.06
N GLN A 138 -11.12 10.08 -9.72
CA GLN A 138 -12.29 9.35 -10.20
C GLN A 138 -11.95 8.38 -11.33
N ILE A 139 -11.06 8.79 -12.23
CA ILE A 139 -10.54 7.90 -13.30
C ILE A 139 -9.70 6.78 -12.67
N ASP A 140 -8.83 7.12 -11.72
CA ASP A 140 -8.00 6.15 -11.02
C ASP A 140 -8.84 5.08 -10.31
N ALA A 141 -9.77 5.49 -9.47
CA ALA A 141 -10.60 4.59 -8.67
C ALA A 141 -11.51 3.68 -9.53
N ASN A 142 -12.03 4.19 -10.66
CA ASN A 142 -13.02 3.45 -11.47
C ASN A 142 -12.40 2.70 -12.66
N PHE A 143 -11.23 3.11 -13.15
CA PHE A 143 -10.64 2.54 -14.37
C PHE A 143 -9.21 2.02 -14.17
N ILE A 144 -8.29 2.81 -13.57
CA ILE A 144 -6.89 2.45 -13.46
C ILE A 144 -6.70 1.36 -12.40
N MET A 145 -7.17 1.62 -11.20
CA MET A 145 -7.06 0.69 -10.07
C MET A 145 -7.65 -0.69 -10.37
N PRO A 146 -8.88 -0.84 -10.92
CA PRO A 146 -9.42 -2.16 -11.27
C PRO A 146 -8.63 -2.89 -12.36
N LYS A 147 -8.05 -2.15 -13.33
CA LYS A 147 -7.22 -2.74 -14.38
C LYS A 147 -5.85 -3.19 -13.88
N VAL A 148 -5.25 -2.44 -12.97
CA VAL A 148 -3.89 -2.69 -12.47
C VAL A 148 -3.90 -3.73 -11.36
N MET A 149 -4.82 -3.63 -10.41
CA MET A 149 -4.92 -4.53 -9.27
C MET A 149 -5.80 -5.76 -9.54
N GLY A 150 -6.73 -5.68 -10.48
CA GLY A 150 -7.64 -6.77 -10.81
C GLY A 150 -8.48 -7.23 -9.61
N LYS A 151 -8.86 -8.53 -9.63
CA LYS A 151 -9.62 -9.15 -8.52
C LYS A 151 -8.73 -9.64 -7.36
N GLN A 152 -7.46 -9.29 -7.35
CA GLN A 152 -6.48 -9.85 -6.41
C GLN A 152 -6.66 -9.35 -4.98
N ILE A 153 -7.29 -8.16 -4.82
CA ILE A 153 -7.64 -7.60 -3.51
C ILE A 153 -9.15 -7.41 -3.48
N ASP A 154 -9.86 -8.51 -3.34
CA ASP A 154 -11.31 -8.53 -3.19
C ASP A 154 -11.67 -8.29 -1.71
N LEU A 155 -11.17 -7.19 -1.14
CA LEU A 155 -11.50 -6.74 0.21
C LEU A 155 -12.73 -5.82 0.13
N HIS A 156 -13.71 -6.09 0.99
CA HIS A 156 -14.84 -5.18 1.13
C HIS A 156 -14.34 -3.80 1.59
N PRO A 157 -14.85 -2.69 1.00
CA PRO A 157 -14.37 -1.34 1.33
C PRO A 157 -14.38 -1.01 2.83
N VAL A 158 -15.34 -1.54 3.57
CA VAL A 158 -15.43 -1.37 5.03
C VAL A 158 -14.24 -2.00 5.74
N ILE A 159 -13.81 -3.21 5.32
CA ILE A 159 -12.64 -3.88 5.91
C ILE A 159 -11.38 -3.07 5.64
N LEU A 160 -11.24 -2.53 4.43
CA LEU A 160 -10.13 -1.66 4.07
C LEU A 160 -10.06 -0.43 4.99
N ILE A 161 -11.18 0.29 5.15
CA ILE A 161 -11.24 1.50 5.99
C ILE A 161 -10.94 1.15 7.46
N ILE A 162 -11.53 0.09 8.01
CA ILE A 162 -11.29 -0.34 9.39
C ILE A 162 -9.81 -0.70 9.58
N SER A 163 -9.21 -1.45 8.65
CA SER A 163 -7.80 -1.82 8.72
C SER A 163 -6.88 -0.60 8.70
N LEU A 164 -7.18 0.40 7.85
CA LEU A 164 -6.45 1.66 7.79
C LEU A 164 -6.56 2.44 9.12
N LEU A 165 -7.75 2.53 9.71
CA LEU A 165 -7.97 3.20 10.99
C LEU A 165 -7.23 2.52 12.14
N ILE A 166 -7.27 1.19 12.20
CA ILE A 166 -6.52 0.40 13.19
C ILE A 166 -5.01 0.60 12.99
N GLY A 167 -4.54 0.47 11.76
CA GLY A 167 -3.13 0.67 11.41
C GLY A 167 -2.65 2.08 11.79
N ALA A 168 -3.42 3.11 11.44
CA ALA A 168 -3.15 4.49 11.80
C ALA A 168 -3.01 4.70 13.32
N LYS A 169 -3.91 4.11 14.09
CA LYS A 169 -3.91 4.23 15.56
C LYS A 169 -2.75 3.49 16.22
N MET A 170 -2.33 2.33 15.68
CA MET A 170 -1.27 1.51 16.26
C MET A 170 0.13 2.00 15.90
N PHE A 171 0.37 2.32 14.65
CA PHE A 171 1.72 2.59 14.11
C PHE A 171 1.78 3.84 13.19
N GLY A 172 0.75 4.69 13.22
CA GLY A 172 0.69 5.90 12.38
C GLY A 172 0.73 5.58 10.88
N ILE A 173 1.52 6.36 10.13
CA ILE A 173 1.65 6.22 8.66
C ILE A 173 2.15 4.83 8.26
N VAL A 174 3.11 4.28 9.00
CA VAL A 174 3.63 2.92 8.76
C VAL A 174 2.52 1.87 8.92
N GLY A 175 1.68 2.01 9.95
CA GLY A 175 0.54 1.14 10.16
C GLY A 175 -0.49 1.22 9.03
N MET A 176 -0.76 2.40 8.49
CA MET A 176 -1.63 2.55 7.31
C MET A 176 -1.05 1.85 6.08
N LEU A 177 0.25 1.97 5.85
CA LEU A 177 0.93 1.34 4.72
C LEU A 177 0.80 -0.20 4.75
N PHE A 178 0.91 -0.80 5.94
CA PHE A 178 0.80 -2.25 6.12
C PHE A 178 -0.63 -2.74 6.37
N ALA A 179 -1.61 -1.86 6.52
CA ALA A 179 -3.00 -2.23 6.82
C ALA A 179 -3.62 -3.16 5.78
N VAL A 180 -3.42 -2.85 4.49
CA VAL A 180 -3.96 -3.66 3.38
C VAL A 180 -3.27 -5.02 3.26
N PRO A 181 -1.92 -5.12 3.27
CA PRO A 181 -1.23 -6.40 3.36
C PRO A 181 -1.72 -7.30 4.49
N VAL A 182 -1.87 -6.74 5.69
CA VAL A 182 -2.35 -7.50 6.86
C VAL A 182 -3.79 -7.99 6.65
N ALA A 183 -4.68 -7.12 6.15
CA ALA A 183 -6.06 -7.50 5.84
C ALA A 183 -6.13 -8.57 4.75
N ALA A 184 -5.27 -8.50 3.73
CA ALA A 184 -5.19 -9.50 2.67
C ALA A 184 -4.73 -10.87 3.21
N VAL A 185 -3.72 -10.90 4.07
CA VAL A 185 -3.27 -12.13 4.76
C VAL A 185 -4.40 -12.70 5.61
N TYR A 186 -5.06 -11.87 6.42
CA TYR A 186 -6.20 -12.30 7.23
C TYR A 186 -7.30 -12.93 6.37
N ARG A 187 -7.62 -12.34 5.22
CA ARG A 187 -8.62 -12.88 4.28
C ARG A 187 -8.22 -14.25 3.74
N VAL A 188 -6.94 -14.42 3.33
CA VAL A 188 -6.45 -15.73 2.85
C VAL A 188 -6.60 -16.77 3.96
N LEU A 189 -6.15 -16.46 5.18
CA LEU A 189 -6.28 -17.37 6.33
C LEU A 189 -7.75 -17.70 6.62
N TYR A 190 -8.63 -16.72 6.62
CA TYR A 190 -10.06 -16.93 6.86
C TYR A 190 -10.67 -17.86 5.81
N LYS A 191 -10.38 -17.63 4.51
CA LYS A 191 -10.87 -18.44 3.42
C LYS A 191 -10.39 -19.91 3.51
N GLU A 192 -9.10 -20.10 3.74
CA GLU A 192 -8.48 -21.42 3.75
C GLU A 192 -8.78 -22.23 5.04
N LEU A 193 -9.05 -21.55 6.14
CA LEU A 193 -9.33 -22.21 7.42
C LEU A 193 -10.82 -22.45 7.67
N TRP A 194 -11.71 -21.58 7.13
CA TRP A 194 -13.15 -21.65 7.45
C TRP A 194 -14.01 -22.25 6.36
N HIS A 195 -13.68 -22.13 5.07
CA HIS A 195 -14.50 -22.64 3.98
C HIS A 195 -14.42 -24.16 3.76
N GLU A 196 -13.43 -24.85 4.31
CA GLU A 196 -13.39 -26.32 4.24
C GLU A 196 -14.32 -27.01 5.26
N SER A 197 -14.76 -26.32 6.31
CA SER A 197 -15.70 -26.90 7.27
C SER A 197 -17.13 -27.06 6.71
N GLU A 198 -17.46 -26.41 5.58
CA GLU A 198 -18.76 -26.56 4.93
C GLU A 198 -18.77 -27.64 3.83
N GLY A 199 -17.62 -28.18 3.45
CA GLY A 199 -17.49 -29.22 2.41
C GLY A 199 -17.46 -30.66 2.93
N GLU A 200 -17.34 -30.87 4.23
CA GLU A 200 -17.34 -32.23 4.84
C GLU A 200 -18.71 -32.67 5.39
N GLU A 201 -19.76 -31.88 5.26
CA GLU A 201 -21.14 -32.24 5.70
C GLU A 201 -22.09 -32.59 4.56
N VAL A 202 -21.61 -33.13 3.42
CA VAL A 202 -22.51 -33.68 2.38
C VAL A 202 -22.13 -35.11 2.02
#